data_7c1d5ea017009876e75956291fa64693
#
_entry.id   7c1d5ea017009876e75956291fa64693
#
_cell.length_a   1.000
_cell.length_b   1.000
_cell.length_c   1.000
_cell.angle_alpha   90.00
_cell.angle_beta   90.00
_cell.angle_gamma   90.00
#
_symmetry.space_group_name_H-M   'P 1'
#
loop_
_entity.id
_entity.type
_entity.pdbx_description
1 polymer ?
#
loop_
_entity_poly.entity_id
_entity_poly.type
_entity_poly.pdbx_seq_one_letter_code
_entity_poly.pdbx_strand_id
1 'polypeptide(L)'
;MSKKPIIILAVILLAICLISGGCSLSSDKKVDIKNWRDLLSLGPEKSSITPPDESGEQTKPQENPALEGQDAIEVKLYFAGADGKSLVVEKRNIARTESLARNTLKELVKGPAQDGNLSVIPEGTRLRDINLKPDGLCIVDLSSEACHTGSAEQEKLMVYAITNTLGQFATIKNVSFMIDGQQVDTIAGFVDVSSSIKPDYSI
;
A
#
# COMPACT_ATOMS: atom_id res chain seq x y z
N MET A 1 -48.28 33.93 -8.40
CA MET A 1 -46.90 33.44 -8.21
C MET A 1 -46.51 33.75 -6.75
N SER A 2 -46.44 32.72 -5.93
CA SER A 2 -46.29 32.85 -4.48
C SER A 2 -44.84 33.15 -4.07
N LYS A 3 -44.63 34.31 -3.41
CA LYS A 3 -43.33 34.77 -2.89
C LYS A 3 -42.88 34.09 -1.59
N LYS A 4 -43.63 33.10 -1.13
CA LYS A 4 -43.40 32.40 0.16
C LYS A 4 -42.11 31.52 0.23
N PRO A 5 -41.65 30.83 -0.84
CA PRO A 5 -40.44 30.00 -0.73
C PRO A 5 -39.13 30.81 -0.64
N ILE A 6 -39.11 32.04 -1.17
CA ILE A 6 -37.90 32.90 -1.15
C ILE A 6 -37.63 33.45 0.25
N ILE A 7 -38.70 33.76 1.02
CA ILE A 7 -38.59 34.27 2.40
C ILE A 7 -38.08 33.18 3.35
N ILE A 8 -38.52 31.94 3.18
CA ILE A 8 -38.08 30.80 3.99
C ILE A 8 -36.58 30.50 3.73
N LEU A 9 -36.12 30.59 2.48
CA LEU A 9 -34.72 30.39 2.13
C LEU A 9 -33.80 31.48 2.73
N ALA A 10 -34.25 32.73 2.77
CA ALA A 10 -33.50 33.83 3.36
C ALA A 10 -33.38 33.74 4.89
N VAL A 11 -34.42 33.23 5.59
CA VAL A 11 -34.38 33.02 7.04
C VAL A 11 -33.46 31.86 7.43
N ILE A 12 -33.38 30.79 6.63
CA ILE A 12 -32.47 29.68 6.86
C ILE A 12 -31.00 30.11 6.63
N LEU A 13 -30.71 30.95 5.64
CA LEU A 13 -29.37 31.47 5.39
C LEU A 13 -28.88 32.44 6.50
N LEU A 14 -29.80 33.19 7.12
CA LEU A 14 -29.46 34.09 8.22
C LEU A 14 -29.17 33.34 9.53
N ALA A 15 -29.78 32.16 9.74
CA ALA A 15 -29.60 31.34 10.95
C ALA A 15 -28.22 30.59 10.95
N ILE A 16 -27.62 30.37 9.79
CA ILE A 16 -26.33 29.69 9.67
C ILE A 16 -25.13 30.61 9.99
N CYS A 17 -25.29 31.93 9.90
CA CYS A 17 -24.22 32.89 10.20
C CYS A 17 -24.00 33.19 11.69
N LEU A 18 -24.81 32.67 12.61
CA LEU A 18 -24.71 32.99 14.04
C LEU A 18 -24.02 31.91 14.90
N ILE A 19 -23.46 30.84 14.30
CA ILE A 19 -22.79 29.74 15.04
C ILE A 19 -21.24 29.77 14.86
N SER A 20 -20.70 30.86 14.34
CA SER A 20 -19.23 31.05 14.32
C SER A 20 -18.77 31.93 15.47
N GLY A 21 -19.11 31.56 16.70
CA GLY A 21 -18.58 32.13 17.93
C GLY A 21 -17.35 31.38 18.38
N GLY A 22 -16.21 32.04 18.37
CA GLY A 22 -14.90 31.53 18.65
C GLY A 22 -14.72 30.92 20.03
N CYS A 23 -13.82 29.92 20.11
CA CYS A 23 -13.06 29.63 21.31
C CYS A 23 -11.58 29.77 20.98
N SER A 24 -11.08 30.91 21.35
CA SER A 24 -9.69 31.18 21.60
C SER A 24 -9.25 30.34 22.82
N LEU A 25 -8.40 29.33 22.61
CA LEU A 25 -7.57 28.77 23.68
C LEU A 25 -6.11 29.05 23.30
N SER A 26 -5.66 30.13 23.87
CA SER A 26 -4.26 30.45 24.10
C SER A 26 -3.63 29.37 24.96
N SER A 27 -2.61 28.71 24.47
CA SER A 27 -1.58 28.08 25.31
C SER A 27 -0.28 28.06 24.50
N ASP A 28 0.38 29.21 24.54
CA ASP A 28 1.78 29.34 24.22
C ASP A 28 2.63 28.50 25.21
N LYS A 29 3.04 27.33 24.79
CA LYS A 29 4.29 26.72 25.26
C LYS A 29 5.26 26.74 24.09
N LYS A 30 5.97 27.85 23.99
CA LYS A 30 7.23 27.90 23.23
C LYS A 30 8.17 26.87 23.88
N VAL A 31 8.38 25.77 23.18
CA VAL A 31 9.47 24.86 23.47
C VAL A 31 10.74 25.57 22.94
N ASP A 32 11.59 25.99 23.87
CA ASP A 32 12.86 26.66 23.57
C ASP A 32 13.83 25.61 23.02
N ILE A 33 14.06 25.66 21.70
CA ILE A 33 14.88 24.70 20.95
C ILE A 33 16.40 24.99 21.14
N LYS A 34 16.80 25.70 22.17
CA LYS A 34 18.22 26.04 22.38
C LYS A 34 19.07 24.92 22.98
N ASN A 35 18.44 23.87 23.53
CA ASN A 35 19.18 22.84 24.28
C ASN A 35 19.41 21.51 23.53
N TRP A 36 19.05 21.39 22.26
CA TRP A 36 19.30 20.13 21.53
C TRP A 36 20.79 19.95 21.14
N ARG A 37 21.59 21.05 21.14
CA ARG A 37 23.03 20.97 20.87
C ARG A 37 23.84 20.42 22.04
N ASP A 38 23.33 20.55 23.25
CA ASP A 38 24.02 20.02 24.45
C ASP A 38 23.85 18.52 24.64
N LEU A 39 22.83 17.90 24.00
CA LEU A 39 22.63 16.46 24.03
C LEU A 39 23.55 15.70 23.04
N LEU A 40 24.23 16.40 22.13
CA LEU A 40 25.16 15.79 21.18
C LEU A 40 26.63 15.91 21.60
N SER A 41 26.94 16.46 22.77
CA SER A 41 28.31 16.66 23.27
C SER A 41 28.83 15.58 24.18
N LEU A 42 28.13 14.48 24.38
CA LEU A 42 28.63 13.31 25.12
C LEU A 42 29.16 12.25 24.13
N GLY A 43 30.28 12.55 23.49
CA GLY A 43 31.05 11.56 22.75
C GLY A 43 32.26 11.13 23.58
N PRO A 44 32.59 9.85 23.64
CA PRO A 44 33.78 9.38 24.29
C PRO A 44 35.05 9.64 23.46
N GLU A 45 36.13 9.77 24.20
CA GLU A 45 37.49 10.11 23.86
C GLU A 45 38.12 9.35 22.70
N LYS A 46 39.06 10.06 22.07
CA LYS A 46 40.00 9.63 21.07
C LYS A 46 40.83 8.41 21.50
N SER A 47 40.91 7.43 20.62
CA SER A 47 42.09 6.58 20.48
C SER A 47 42.50 6.54 19.03
N SER A 48 43.68 7.07 18.77
CA SER A 48 44.42 7.04 17.54
C SER A 48 45.02 5.65 17.30
N ILE A 49 44.81 5.02 16.16
CA ILE A 49 45.73 4.05 15.57
C ILE A 49 45.66 4.15 14.06
N THR A 50 46.81 4.30 13.43
CA THR A 50 47.19 4.42 12.03
C THR A 50 46.97 3.10 11.26
N PRO A 51 46.75 3.13 9.91
CA PRO A 51 46.45 1.95 9.09
C PRO A 51 47.71 1.19 8.64
N PRO A 52 47.56 -0.05 8.20
CA PRO A 52 48.11 -0.46 6.94
C PRO A 52 47.13 -1.24 6.02
N ASP A 53 47.05 -0.81 4.80
CA ASP A 53 47.38 -1.44 3.53
C ASP A 53 46.67 -2.76 3.12
N GLU A 54 46.05 -2.60 1.99
CA GLU A 54 45.80 -3.42 0.80
C GLU A 54 45.25 -4.87 0.86
N SER A 55 44.29 -4.98 -0.02
CA SER A 55 43.93 -6.07 -0.98
C SER A 55 42.94 -7.15 -0.49
N GLY A 56 41.85 -7.27 -1.24
CA GLY A 56 41.00 -8.44 -1.20
C GLY A 56 39.55 -8.18 -1.61
N GLU A 57 39.33 -7.95 -2.88
CA GLU A 57 38.08 -7.99 -3.59
C GLU A 57 37.31 -9.29 -3.31
N GLN A 58 36.17 -9.22 -2.61
CA GLN A 58 35.09 -10.20 -2.73
C GLN A 58 33.75 -9.50 -2.53
N THR A 59 33.06 -9.28 -3.63
CA THR A 59 31.68 -8.88 -3.75
C THR A 59 30.79 -9.92 -3.05
N LYS A 60 30.33 -9.63 -1.84
CA LYS A 60 29.19 -10.33 -1.22
C LYS A 60 27.90 -9.63 -1.62
N PRO A 61 26.82 -10.38 -1.88
CA PRO A 61 25.49 -9.78 -2.09
C PRO A 61 25.11 -8.94 -0.88
N GLN A 62 24.64 -7.74 -1.12
CA GLN A 62 24.22 -6.79 -0.10
C GLN A 62 22.93 -7.33 0.56
N GLU A 63 23.09 -8.04 1.65
CA GLU A 63 22.03 -8.37 2.58
C GLU A 63 21.54 -7.05 3.21
N ASN A 64 20.27 -6.78 3.06
CA ASN A 64 19.61 -5.57 3.58
C ASN A 64 19.55 -5.63 5.11
N PRO A 65 20.29 -4.80 5.89
CA PRO A 65 20.44 -4.97 7.33
C PRO A 65 19.37 -4.22 8.13
N ALA A 66 18.08 -4.45 7.87
CA ALA A 66 17.02 -3.68 8.54
C ALA A 66 15.88 -4.49 9.19
N LEU A 67 16.03 -5.81 9.41
CA LEU A 67 14.97 -6.64 10.02
C LEU A 67 15.43 -7.47 11.22
N GLU A 68 16.57 -7.17 11.83
CA GLU A 68 16.97 -7.81 13.09
C GLU A 68 16.17 -7.19 14.25
N GLY A 69 15.10 -7.91 14.68
CA GLY A 69 14.33 -7.57 15.88
C GLY A 69 12.82 -7.41 15.72
N GLN A 70 12.24 -7.49 14.52
CA GLN A 70 10.80 -7.56 14.33
C GLN A 70 10.39 -8.98 13.95
N ASP A 71 9.30 -9.49 14.56
CA ASP A 71 8.67 -10.74 14.12
C ASP A 71 8.42 -10.66 12.62
N ALA A 72 9.21 -11.38 11.82
CA ALA A 72 9.02 -11.47 10.38
C ALA A 72 8.06 -12.62 10.05
N ILE A 73 7.28 -12.47 9.01
CA ILE A 73 6.41 -13.52 8.48
C ILE A 73 6.68 -13.72 6.99
N GLU A 74 6.80 -14.99 6.57
CA GLU A 74 6.89 -15.34 5.17
C GLU A 74 5.52 -15.22 4.51
N VAL A 75 5.45 -14.48 3.40
CA VAL A 75 4.26 -14.33 2.57
C VAL A 75 4.55 -14.79 1.14
N LYS A 76 3.52 -15.23 0.45
CA LYS A 76 3.54 -15.63 -0.94
C LYS A 76 3.04 -14.47 -1.80
N LEU A 77 3.80 -14.10 -2.81
CA LEU A 77 3.44 -13.11 -3.82
C LEU A 77 3.36 -13.82 -5.17
N TYR A 78 2.34 -13.48 -5.95
CA TYR A 78 2.11 -14.11 -7.26
C TYR A 78 2.50 -13.13 -8.36
N PHE A 79 3.47 -13.50 -9.19
CA PHE A 79 3.95 -12.71 -10.32
C PHE A 79 3.78 -13.49 -11.61
N ALA A 80 3.85 -12.84 -12.77
CA ALA A 80 3.88 -13.58 -14.01
C ALA A 80 5.23 -14.28 -14.17
N GLY A 81 5.20 -15.51 -14.65
CA GLY A 81 6.40 -16.24 -15.06
C GLY A 81 7.03 -15.61 -16.30
N ALA A 82 8.22 -16.08 -16.68
CA ALA A 82 8.96 -15.60 -17.85
C ALA A 82 8.16 -15.76 -19.18
N ASP A 83 7.19 -16.68 -19.20
CA ASP A 83 6.28 -16.89 -20.33
C ASP A 83 5.18 -15.82 -20.45
N GLY A 84 4.97 -15.03 -19.40
CA GLY A 84 3.92 -14.00 -19.31
C GLY A 84 2.49 -14.54 -19.35
N LYS A 85 2.28 -15.87 -19.10
CA LYS A 85 0.99 -16.53 -19.25
C LYS A 85 0.50 -17.24 -18.00
N SER A 86 1.40 -17.57 -17.08
CA SER A 86 1.11 -18.26 -15.83
C SER A 86 1.58 -17.46 -14.64
N LEU A 87 0.99 -17.72 -13.47
CA LEU A 87 1.45 -17.14 -12.21
C LEU A 87 2.46 -18.06 -11.53
N VAL A 88 3.54 -17.45 -11.04
CA VAL A 88 4.58 -18.10 -10.25
C VAL A 88 4.63 -17.49 -8.86
N VAL A 89 5.02 -18.28 -7.87
CA VAL A 89 5.07 -17.85 -6.47
C VAL A 89 6.48 -17.38 -6.11
N GLU A 90 6.58 -16.17 -5.58
CA GLU A 90 7.74 -15.65 -4.91
C GLU A 90 7.47 -15.54 -3.41
N LYS A 91 8.35 -16.07 -2.57
CA LYS A 91 8.26 -15.95 -1.12
C LYS A 91 9.07 -14.75 -0.66
N ARG A 92 8.48 -13.97 0.25
CA ARG A 92 9.10 -12.77 0.81
C ARG A 92 8.86 -12.67 2.31
N ASN A 93 9.88 -12.31 3.06
CA ASN A 93 9.74 -12.02 4.48
C ASN A 93 9.35 -10.55 4.66
N ILE A 94 8.27 -10.30 5.38
CA ILE A 94 7.81 -8.95 5.72
C ILE A 94 7.59 -8.82 7.22
N ALA A 95 7.64 -7.60 7.75
CA ALA A 95 7.35 -7.36 9.16
C ALA A 95 5.90 -7.76 9.49
N ARG A 96 5.72 -8.49 10.59
CA ARG A 96 4.41 -8.84 11.11
C ARG A 96 3.76 -7.61 11.71
N THR A 97 2.64 -7.16 11.14
CA THR A 97 1.89 -5.99 11.58
C THR A 97 0.40 -6.29 11.59
N GLU A 98 -0.39 -5.45 12.25
CA GLU A 98 -1.86 -5.54 12.21
C GLU A 98 -2.43 -5.39 10.78
N SER A 99 -1.69 -4.70 9.91
CA SER A 99 -2.08 -4.46 8.51
C SER A 99 -1.36 -5.43 7.54
N LEU A 100 -1.23 -6.71 7.91
CA LEU A 100 -0.44 -7.69 7.15
C LEU A 100 -0.88 -7.81 5.68
N ALA A 101 -2.19 -7.91 5.41
CA ALA A 101 -2.72 -7.98 4.05
C ALA A 101 -2.35 -6.73 3.21
N ARG A 102 -2.43 -5.54 3.81
CA ARG A 102 -2.02 -4.28 3.16
C ARG A 102 -0.52 -4.29 2.83
N ASN A 103 0.31 -4.70 3.77
CA ASN A 103 1.75 -4.72 3.56
C ASN A 103 2.15 -5.78 2.52
N THR A 104 1.51 -6.93 2.53
CA THR A 104 1.71 -7.98 1.51
C THR A 104 1.35 -7.47 0.12
N LEU A 105 0.20 -6.79 -0.02
CA LEU A 105 -0.20 -6.24 -1.32
C LEU A 105 0.71 -5.09 -1.78
N LYS A 106 1.24 -4.27 -0.85
CA LYS A 106 2.28 -3.27 -1.19
C LYS A 106 3.55 -3.91 -1.73
N GLU A 107 3.95 -5.07 -1.19
CA GLU A 107 5.11 -5.81 -1.70
C GLU A 107 4.85 -6.35 -3.12
N LEU A 108 3.62 -6.82 -3.41
CA LEU A 108 3.24 -7.22 -4.76
C LEU A 108 3.32 -6.04 -5.75
N VAL A 109 2.82 -4.86 -5.35
CA VAL A 109 2.86 -3.63 -6.17
C VAL A 109 4.29 -3.18 -6.47
N LYS A 110 5.25 -3.43 -5.58
CA LYS A 110 6.68 -3.13 -5.84
C LYS A 110 7.28 -3.95 -6.99
N GLY A 111 6.64 -5.07 -7.34
CA GLY A 111 7.14 -5.98 -8.36
C GLY A 111 8.01 -7.11 -7.82
N PRO A 112 8.43 -8.04 -8.72
CA PRO A 112 9.23 -9.21 -8.35
C PRO A 112 10.65 -8.81 -7.95
N ALA A 113 11.25 -9.61 -7.07
CA ALA A 113 12.64 -9.52 -6.69
C ALA A 113 13.49 -10.64 -7.35
N GLN A 114 12.83 -11.71 -7.83
CA GLN A 114 13.50 -12.82 -8.51
C GLN A 114 13.63 -12.53 -10.00
N ASP A 115 14.85 -12.73 -10.53
CA ASP A 115 15.11 -12.62 -11.94
C ASP A 115 14.25 -13.60 -12.75
N GLY A 116 13.72 -13.14 -13.88
CA GLY A 116 12.86 -13.93 -14.76
C GLY A 116 11.36 -13.85 -14.43
N ASN A 117 10.96 -13.37 -13.25
CA ASN A 117 9.57 -13.05 -12.98
C ASN A 117 9.22 -11.68 -13.55
N LEU A 118 7.97 -11.53 -13.99
CA LEU A 118 7.47 -10.27 -14.57
C LEU A 118 6.43 -9.63 -13.65
N SER A 119 6.44 -8.30 -13.56
CA SER A 119 5.40 -7.57 -12.85
C SER A 119 4.04 -7.79 -13.51
N VAL A 120 3.03 -8.08 -12.70
CA VAL A 120 1.62 -8.17 -13.13
C VAL A 120 0.87 -6.86 -12.91
N ILE A 121 1.42 -5.96 -12.10
CA ILE A 121 0.84 -4.66 -11.78
C ILE A 121 1.45 -3.62 -12.72
N PRO A 122 0.64 -2.83 -13.44
CA PRO A 122 1.14 -1.73 -14.27
C PRO A 122 1.98 -0.74 -13.47
N GLU A 123 3.04 -0.22 -14.11
CA GLU A 123 3.92 0.77 -13.49
C GLU A 123 3.14 2.02 -13.04
N GLY A 124 3.52 2.56 -11.89
CA GLY A 124 2.86 3.73 -11.29
C GLY A 124 1.60 3.42 -10.50
N THR A 125 1.07 2.19 -10.56
CA THR A 125 -0.10 1.78 -9.77
C THR A 125 0.19 1.92 -8.28
N ARG A 126 -0.77 2.50 -7.55
CA ARG A 126 -0.71 2.64 -6.09
C ARG A 126 -1.87 1.89 -5.45
N LEU A 127 -1.59 1.22 -4.34
CA LEU A 127 -2.61 0.73 -3.43
C LEU A 127 -3.17 1.93 -2.63
N ARG A 128 -4.40 2.34 -2.92
CA ARG A 128 -5.08 3.44 -2.24
C ARG A 128 -5.66 2.97 -0.91
N ASP A 129 -6.44 1.90 -0.96
CA ASP A 129 -7.02 1.33 0.25
C ASP A 129 -7.19 -0.20 0.16
N ILE A 130 -7.35 -0.82 1.32
CA ILE A 130 -7.75 -2.21 1.48
C ILE A 130 -8.66 -2.33 2.69
N ASN A 131 -9.82 -2.93 2.50
CA ASN A 131 -10.84 -3.08 3.53
C ASN A 131 -11.30 -4.53 3.61
N LEU A 132 -11.13 -5.16 4.77
CA LEU A 132 -11.57 -6.53 5.03
C LEU A 132 -12.90 -6.49 5.79
N LYS A 133 -13.93 -7.09 5.19
CA LYS A 133 -15.26 -7.24 5.79
C LYS A 133 -15.32 -8.49 6.68
N PRO A 134 -16.23 -8.52 7.68
CA PRO A 134 -16.35 -9.68 8.59
C PRO A 134 -16.73 -11.01 7.90
N ASP A 135 -17.37 -10.96 6.74
CA ASP A 135 -17.75 -12.12 5.93
C ASP A 135 -16.59 -12.72 5.12
N GLY A 136 -15.43 -12.03 5.10
CA GLY A 136 -14.23 -12.44 4.39
C GLY A 136 -14.08 -11.80 3.01
N LEU A 137 -14.92 -10.81 2.66
CA LEU A 137 -14.73 -10.01 1.46
C LEU A 137 -13.63 -8.96 1.70
N CYS A 138 -12.59 -9.00 0.87
CA CYS A 138 -11.53 -8.01 0.84
C CYS A 138 -11.76 -7.04 -0.33
N ILE A 139 -11.95 -5.76 -0.05
CA ILE A 139 -12.10 -4.72 -1.06
C ILE A 139 -10.73 -4.07 -1.25
N VAL A 140 -10.23 -4.06 -2.49
CA VAL A 140 -8.95 -3.48 -2.89
C VAL A 140 -9.21 -2.28 -3.78
N ASP A 141 -8.75 -1.09 -3.35
CA ASP A 141 -8.83 0.14 -4.13
C ASP A 141 -7.44 0.47 -4.70
N LEU A 142 -7.36 0.48 -6.03
CA LEU A 142 -6.16 0.82 -6.77
C LEU A 142 -6.32 2.20 -7.44
N SER A 143 -5.20 2.83 -7.74
CA SER A 143 -5.21 4.04 -8.56
C SER A 143 -5.43 3.72 -10.05
N SER A 144 -5.86 4.70 -10.82
CA SER A 144 -6.21 4.57 -12.24
C SER A 144 -5.09 4.04 -13.14
N GLU A 145 -3.84 4.12 -12.71
CA GLU A 145 -2.71 3.52 -13.43
C GLU A 145 -2.87 1.99 -13.59
N ALA A 146 -3.61 1.33 -12.70
CA ALA A 146 -3.96 -0.09 -12.82
C ALA A 146 -4.73 -0.42 -14.12
N CYS A 147 -5.41 0.56 -14.72
CA CYS A 147 -6.14 0.37 -15.98
C CYS A 147 -5.22 0.26 -17.20
N HIS A 148 -3.93 0.46 -17.07
CA HIS A 148 -2.98 0.45 -18.20
C HIS A 148 -2.43 -0.96 -18.50
N THR A 149 -3.28 -2.00 -18.43
CA THR A 149 -2.90 -3.33 -18.91
C THR A 149 -3.01 -3.37 -20.45
N GLY A 150 -2.02 -3.99 -21.10
CA GLY A 150 -1.95 -4.01 -22.56
C GLY A 150 -2.84 -5.09 -23.20
N SER A 151 -3.43 -6.01 -22.43
CA SER A 151 -4.21 -7.15 -22.94
C SER A 151 -5.10 -7.81 -21.90
N ALA A 152 -6.05 -8.60 -22.35
CA ALA A 152 -6.91 -9.43 -21.49
C ALA A 152 -6.11 -10.39 -20.61
N GLU A 153 -5.02 -10.96 -21.14
CA GLU A 153 -4.14 -11.86 -20.39
C GLU A 153 -3.46 -11.14 -19.24
N GLN A 154 -2.93 -9.95 -19.48
CA GLN A 154 -2.28 -9.15 -18.43
C GLN A 154 -3.28 -8.71 -17.34
N GLU A 155 -4.49 -8.28 -17.74
CA GLU A 155 -5.53 -7.95 -16.75
C GLU A 155 -5.92 -9.19 -15.91
N LYS A 156 -6.09 -10.36 -16.56
CA LYS A 156 -6.39 -11.61 -15.89
C LYS A 156 -5.29 -11.97 -14.89
N LEU A 157 -4.02 -11.94 -15.30
CA LEU A 157 -2.89 -12.22 -14.41
C LEU A 157 -2.85 -11.25 -13.24
N MET A 158 -3.09 -9.95 -13.45
CA MET A 158 -3.13 -8.95 -12.38
C MET A 158 -4.24 -9.24 -11.37
N VAL A 159 -5.47 -9.50 -11.84
CA VAL A 159 -6.62 -9.82 -10.99
C VAL A 159 -6.34 -11.04 -10.13
N TYR A 160 -5.84 -12.13 -10.72
CA TYR A 160 -5.57 -13.35 -9.98
C TYR A 160 -4.30 -13.29 -9.13
N ALA A 161 -3.29 -12.53 -9.53
CA ALA A 161 -2.11 -12.29 -8.69
C ALA A 161 -2.48 -11.58 -7.39
N ILE A 162 -3.32 -10.54 -7.45
CA ILE A 162 -3.82 -9.84 -6.27
C ILE A 162 -4.69 -10.79 -5.43
N THR A 163 -5.63 -11.48 -6.07
CA THR A 163 -6.59 -12.36 -5.39
C THR A 163 -5.89 -13.54 -4.72
N ASN A 164 -4.94 -14.21 -5.39
CA ASN A 164 -4.17 -15.33 -4.85
C ASN A 164 -3.21 -14.89 -3.75
N THR A 165 -2.57 -13.72 -3.91
CA THR A 165 -1.71 -13.13 -2.88
C THR A 165 -2.49 -12.85 -1.59
N LEU A 166 -3.71 -12.31 -1.69
CA LEU A 166 -4.55 -12.04 -0.52
C LEU A 166 -5.23 -13.29 0.01
N GLY A 167 -5.57 -14.24 -0.84
CA GLY A 167 -6.25 -15.51 -0.48
C GLY A 167 -5.41 -16.45 0.38
N GLN A 168 -4.10 -16.20 0.56
CA GLN A 168 -3.29 -16.95 1.52
C GLN A 168 -3.71 -16.70 2.98
N PHE A 169 -4.41 -15.60 3.25
CA PHE A 169 -4.90 -15.26 4.58
C PHE A 169 -6.27 -15.91 4.80
N ALA A 170 -6.40 -16.78 5.81
CA ALA A 170 -7.63 -17.53 6.10
C ALA A 170 -8.88 -16.64 6.31
N THR A 171 -8.68 -15.37 6.67
CA THR A 171 -9.75 -14.40 6.84
C THR A 171 -10.26 -13.81 5.52
N ILE A 172 -9.55 -14.01 4.39
CA ILE A 172 -9.91 -13.47 3.08
C ILE A 172 -10.40 -14.61 2.19
N LYS A 173 -11.68 -14.55 1.81
CA LYS A 173 -12.32 -15.56 0.96
C LYS A 173 -12.46 -15.13 -0.48
N ASN A 174 -12.75 -13.83 -0.68
CA ASN A 174 -12.99 -13.22 -1.99
C ASN A 174 -12.36 -11.84 -2.01
N VAL A 175 -12.04 -11.36 -3.21
CA VAL A 175 -11.54 -9.99 -3.44
C VAL A 175 -12.48 -9.25 -4.40
N SER A 176 -12.81 -8.01 -4.07
CA SER A 176 -13.51 -7.08 -4.95
C SER A 176 -12.60 -5.90 -5.26
N PHE A 177 -12.79 -5.29 -6.43
CA PHE A 177 -11.91 -4.25 -6.94
C PHE A 177 -12.62 -2.90 -7.03
N MET A 178 -11.87 -1.86 -6.72
CA MET A 178 -12.23 -0.47 -6.93
C MET A 178 -11.08 0.26 -7.64
N ILE A 179 -11.41 1.26 -8.42
CA ILE A 179 -10.44 2.17 -9.04
C ILE A 179 -10.79 3.60 -8.60
N ASP A 180 -9.83 4.29 -8.01
CA ASP A 180 -9.97 5.65 -7.48
C ASP A 180 -11.23 5.85 -6.61
N GLY A 181 -11.52 4.83 -5.77
CA GLY A 181 -12.67 4.83 -4.86
C GLY A 181 -14.00 4.49 -5.52
N GLN A 182 -14.02 4.09 -6.79
CA GLN A 182 -15.22 3.71 -7.53
C GLN A 182 -15.23 2.20 -7.81
N GLN A 183 -16.36 1.55 -7.59
CA GLN A 183 -16.56 0.17 -8.03
C GLN A 183 -16.56 0.11 -9.56
N VAL A 184 -15.89 -0.90 -10.10
CA VAL A 184 -15.75 -1.09 -11.56
C VAL A 184 -16.23 -2.47 -11.97
N ASP A 185 -16.73 -2.58 -13.19
CA ASP A 185 -17.10 -3.87 -13.79
C ASP A 185 -15.88 -4.57 -14.38
N THR A 186 -14.89 -3.81 -14.81
CA THR A 186 -13.59 -4.27 -15.30
C THR A 186 -12.51 -3.29 -14.85
N ILE A 187 -11.26 -3.72 -14.74
CA ILE A 187 -10.15 -2.79 -14.42
C ILE A 187 -9.66 -2.10 -15.69
N ALA A 188 -9.40 -2.88 -16.75
CA ALA A 188 -8.87 -2.38 -18.03
C ALA A 188 -9.76 -2.75 -19.24
N GLY A 189 -10.98 -3.22 -19.00
CA GLY A 189 -11.96 -3.46 -20.04
C GLY A 189 -12.07 -4.91 -20.52
N PHE A 190 -11.34 -5.86 -19.95
CA PHE A 190 -11.27 -7.23 -20.45
C PHE A 190 -11.84 -8.28 -19.49
N VAL A 191 -11.57 -8.16 -18.19
CA VAL A 191 -11.95 -9.16 -17.17
C VAL A 191 -13.09 -8.62 -16.32
N ASP A 192 -14.20 -9.37 -16.26
CA ASP A 192 -15.34 -9.03 -15.41
C ASP A 192 -14.96 -9.18 -13.92
N VAL A 193 -14.95 -8.08 -13.20
CA VAL A 193 -14.72 -7.97 -11.76
C VAL A 193 -15.90 -7.32 -11.04
N SER A 194 -17.06 -7.20 -11.68
CA SER A 194 -18.30 -6.67 -11.10
C SER A 194 -18.75 -7.46 -9.88
N SER A 195 -18.43 -8.75 -9.86
CA SER A 195 -18.58 -9.65 -8.71
C SER A 195 -17.23 -9.91 -8.05
N SER A 196 -17.24 -10.28 -6.76
CA SER A 196 -16.01 -10.63 -6.04
C SER A 196 -15.37 -11.90 -6.60
N ILE A 197 -14.05 -11.88 -6.73
CA ILE A 197 -13.23 -12.95 -7.31
C ILE A 197 -12.70 -13.85 -6.19
N LYS A 198 -12.79 -15.16 -6.38
CA LYS A 198 -12.17 -16.17 -5.50
C LYS A 198 -10.75 -16.47 -5.94
N PRO A 199 -9.85 -16.81 -4.99
CA PRO A 199 -8.52 -17.31 -5.35
C PRO A 199 -8.61 -18.53 -6.27
N ASP A 200 -7.78 -18.53 -7.31
CA ASP A 200 -7.60 -19.65 -8.23
C ASP A 200 -6.09 -19.86 -8.46
N TYR A 201 -5.56 -20.87 -7.84
CA TYR A 201 -4.12 -21.19 -7.87
C TYR A 201 -3.73 -22.04 -9.09
N SER A 202 -4.64 -22.27 -10.01
CA SER A 202 -4.38 -23.00 -11.27
C SER A 202 -4.01 -22.08 -12.46
N ILE A 203 -4.07 -20.78 -12.24
CA ILE A 203 -3.80 -19.73 -13.24
C ILE A 203 -2.29 -19.55 -13.45
#